data_3f3b0de4411151a2b7da439261dce566
#
_entry.id   3f3b0de4411151a2b7da439261dce566
#
_cell.length_a   1.000
_cell.length_b   1.000
_cell.length_c   1.000
_cell.angle_alpha   90.00
_cell.angle_beta   90.00
_cell.angle_gamma   90.00
#
_symmetry.space_group_name_H-M   'P 1'
#
loop_
_entity.id
_entity.type
_entity.pdbx_description
1 polymer ?
#
loop_
_entity_poly.entity_id
_entity_poly.type
_entity_poly.pdbx_seq_one_letter_code
_entity_poly.pdbx_strand_id
1 'polypeptide(L)'
;DTIFIFTTDNGTASGRQIFNAGMRGQKGSEYDGGHRVPFFIHWPNGGMDRLKKVDTLCHAVDVAPTLLDLTGGKNPKGYKFDGVSIRKVLEDDGDVNWPDRMLVTDSQRVKDAIKWRKSSVMRQGWRLVNQKELYNILKDPGQTKNVASQNPDQVAKMQTFYDQWWAELEPTFAETTELHVGHKDHPVVSLTSHDWIGGPTPWNQGHNRSKYPLKKGKSAKHEGHWALKVLKTGTYQIEVMRWPAESGKAINEELVAGADVPGESKAFRAQVGQSIGAKSATLRLNGVNLLTMPVNSGAKKVVFETKLKKGKHELSPFFHVPEGELGCYYAVITTR
;
A
#
# COMPACT_ATOMS: atom_id res chain seq x y z
N ASP A 1 14.58 12.11 25.69
CA ASP A 1 15.54 11.66 24.67
C ASP A 1 14.81 10.83 23.59
N THR A 2 14.07 11.53 22.76
CA THR A 2 13.25 10.90 21.71
C THR A 2 13.46 11.64 20.38
N ILE A 3 13.73 10.88 19.32
CA ILE A 3 13.72 11.40 17.97
C ILE A 3 12.27 11.43 17.51
N PHE A 4 11.72 12.62 17.30
CA PHE A 4 10.38 12.81 16.77
C PHE A 4 10.44 13.12 15.27
N ILE A 5 9.75 12.32 14.47
CA ILE A 5 9.65 12.50 13.02
C ILE A 5 8.19 12.69 12.63
N PHE A 6 7.88 13.81 11.95
CA PHE A 6 6.57 14.04 11.35
C PHE A 6 6.70 14.02 9.83
N THR A 7 5.95 13.17 9.18
CA THR A 7 5.90 13.07 7.71
C THR A 7 4.54 12.53 7.26
N THR A 8 4.28 12.52 5.97
CA THR A 8 3.15 11.83 5.37
C THR A 8 3.64 10.80 4.35
N ASP A 9 2.83 9.79 4.08
CA ASP A 9 3.15 8.71 3.14
C ASP A 9 3.14 9.17 1.66
N ASN A 10 2.33 10.17 1.37
CA ASN A 10 2.11 10.73 0.02
C ASN A 10 1.46 12.10 0.08
N GLY A 11 1.35 12.76 -1.06
CA GLY A 11 0.66 14.04 -1.19
C GLY A 11 -0.83 13.95 -0.87
N THR A 12 -1.45 15.10 -0.65
CA THR A 12 -2.86 15.18 -0.28
C THR A 12 -3.81 14.72 -1.40
N ALA A 13 -4.92 14.11 -1.03
CA ALA A 13 -6.01 13.79 -1.96
C ALA A 13 -7.05 14.95 -2.01
N SER A 14 -7.64 15.26 -0.86
CA SER A 14 -8.73 16.24 -0.76
C SER A 14 -8.23 17.66 -0.49
N GLY A 15 -7.13 17.81 0.24
CA GLY A 15 -6.59 19.10 0.63
C GLY A 15 -5.95 19.92 -0.49
N ARG A 16 -5.76 19.35 -1.70
CA ARG A 16 -5.15 20.05 -2.85
C ARG A 16 -5.89 21.35 -3.19
N GLN A 17 -7.21 21.35 -3.09
CA GLN A 17 -8.03 22.53 -3.39
C GLN A 17 -7.85 23.66 -2.39
N ILE A 18 -7.39 23.35 -1.18
CA ILE A 18 -7.14 24.31 -0.12
C ILE A 18 -5.71 24.80 -0.18
N PHE A 19 -4.75 23.90 -0.16
CA PHE A 19 -3.32 24.24 -0.23
C PHE A 19 -2.50 23.04 -0.67
N ASN A 20 -1.65 23.21 -1.69
CA ASN A 20 -0.72 22.21 -2.19
C ASN A 20 0.66 22.82 -2.50
N ALA A 21 1.03 23.91 -1.84
CA ALA A 21 2.29 24.64 -2.04
C ALA A 21 2.62 24.94 -3.52
N GLY A 22 1.60 25.10 -4.38
CA GLY A 22 1.77 25.33 -5.82
C GLY A 22 2.26 24.12 -6.63
N MET A 23 2.43 22.97 -6.01
CA MET A 23 2.92 21.76 -6.68
C MET A 23 1.88 21.17 -7.63
N ARG A 24 2.33 20.66 -8.77
CA ARG A 24 1.48 19.91 -9.71
C ARG A 24 1.16 18.52 -9.14
N GLY A 25 -0.07 18.07 -9.39
CA GLY A 25 -0.52 16.73 -9.00
C GLY A 25 -1.09 16.65 -7.59
N GLN A 26 -1.33 15.44 -7.15
CA GLN A 26 -1.92 15.09 -5.84
C GLN A 26 -1.64 13.62 -5.54
N LYS A 27 -2.12 13.06 -4.44
CA LYS A 27 -2.01 11.63 -4.10
C LYS A 27 -2.19 10.72 -5.31
N GLY A 28 -1.20 9.87 -5.56
CA GLY A 28 -1.20 8.92 -6.69
C GLY A 28 -0.74 9.52 -8.02
N SER A 29 -0.26 10.76 -8.02
CA SER A 29 0.35 11.41 -9.17
C SER A 29 1.87 11.24 -9.13
N GLU A 30 2.47 11.22 -10.31
CA GLU A 30 3.92 11.16 -10.55
C GLU A 30 4.64 12.52 -10.42
N TYR A 31 3.89 13.61 -10.28
CA TYR A 31 4.41 14.95 -10.06
C TYR A 31 4.65 15.25 -8.58
N ASP A 32 5.41 16.29 -8.24
CA ASP A 32 5.81 16.60 -6.87
C ASP A 32 4.64 16.65 -5.88
N GLY A 33 3.47 17.15 -6.27
CA GLY A 33 2.27 17.15 -5.43
C GLY A 33 1.75 15.75 -5.04
N GLY A 34 2.24 14.70 -5.69
CA GLY A 34 1.90 13.31 -5.36
C GLY A 34 2.85 12.66 -4.36
N HIS A 35 4.11 13.10 -4.30
CA HIS A 35 5.15 12.42 -3.54
C HIS A 35 6.11 13.33 -2.75
N ARG A 36 6.15 14.63 -3.00
CA ARG A 36 6.89 15.58 -2.17
C ARG A 36 6.03 15.93 -0.95
N VAL A 37 6.49 15.51 0.21
CA VAL A 37 5.76 15.56 1.47
C VAL A 37 6.48 16.40 2.51
N PRO A 38 5.77 16.91 3.54
CA PRO A 38 6.42 17.50 4.70
C PRO A 38 7.27 16.43 5.40
N PHE A 39 8.46 16.81 5.84
CA PHE A 39 9.34 15.96 6.61
C PHE A 39 10.05 16.79 7.67
N PHE A 40 9.77 16.55 8.93
CA PHE A 40 10.33 17.26 10.07
C PHE A 40 10.98 16.27 11.04
N ILE A 41 12.16 16.63 11.53
CA ILE A 41 12.85 15.90 12.60
C ILE A 41 13.07 16.86 13.76
N HIS A 42 12.76 16.41 14.95
CA HIS A 42 13.02 17.11 16.20
C HIS A 42 13.65 16.13 17.22
N TRP A 43 14.85 16.44 17.68
CA TRP A 43 15.59 15.66 18.66
C TRP A 43 16.50 16.56 19.50
N PRO A 44 16.01 17.16 20.61
CA PRO A 44 16.75 18.12 21.40
C PRO A 44 18.11 17.61 21.89
N ASN A 45 18.13 16.41 22.48
CA ASN A 45 19.37 15.84 22.99
C ASN A 45 20.39 15.47 21.90
N GLY A 46 19.98 15.41 20.65
CA GLY A 46 20.83 15.23 19.48
C GLY A 46 21.17 16.53 18.75
N GLY A 47 20.86 17.70 19.32
CA GLY A 47 21.14 19.00 18.72
C GLY A 47 20.18 19.41 17.59
N MET A 48 19.03 18.73 17.44
CA MET A 48 18.00 19.04 16.45
C MET A 48 16.77 19.67 17.12
N ASP A 49 16.98 20.76 17.85
CA ASP A 49 15.95 21.49 18.62
C ASP A 49 15.63 22.85 18.03
N ARG A 50 16.35 23.29 17.01
CA ARG A 50 16.18 24.59 16.33
C ARG A 50 15.55 24.43 14.95
N LEU A 51 14.90 25.51 14.50
CA LEU A 51 14.38 25.56 13.13
C LEU A 51 15.54 25.63 12.13
N LYS A 52 15.68 24.58 11.34
CA LYS A 52 16.61 24.50 10.22
C LYS A 52 15.88 24.02 8.97
N LYS A 53 16.11 24.67 7.85
CA LYS A 53 15.59 24.25 6.55
C LYS A 53 16.69 23.54 5.78
N VAL A 54 16.40 22.33 5.31
CA VAL A 54 17.28 21.51 4.49
C VAL A 54 16.66 21.35 3.11
N ASP A 55 17.30 21.88 2.08
CA ASP A 55 16.84 21.83 0.69
C ASP A 55 17.48 20.67 -0.13
N THR A 56 18.30 19.85 0.52
CA THR A 56 18.93 18.66 -0.07
C THR A 56 17.89 17.62 -0.44
N LEU A 57 18.04 16.98 -1.61
CA LEU A 57 17.16 15.91 -2.03
C LEU A 57 17.27 14.70 -1.09
N CYS A 58 16.20 14.43 -0.36
CA CYS A 58 16.04 13.29 0.54
C CYS A 58 14.84 12.45 0.11
N HIS A 59 14.81 11.20 0.56
CA HIS A 59 13.75 10.25 0.23
C HIS A 59 13.45 9.33 1.42
N ALA A 60 12.30 8.65 1.41
CA ALA A 60 11.92 7.72 2.48
C ALA A 60 12.95 6.59 2.70
N VAL A 61 13.68 6.18 1.67
CA VAL A 61 14.76 5.18 1.76
C VAL A 61 15.94 5.63 2.65
N ASP A 62 16.06 6.94 2.91
CA ASP A 62 17.13 7.52 3.73
C ASP A 62 16.81 7.43 5.24
N VAL A 63 15.56 7.20 5.61
CA VAL A 63 15.13 7.24 7.03
C VAL A 63 15.82 6.16 7.86
N ALA A 64 15.80 4.92 7.38
CA ALA A 64 16.38 3.80 8.12
C ALA A 64 17.89 3.94 8.33
N PRO A 65 18.73 4.20 7.31
CA PRO A 65 20.16 4.42 7.51
C PRO A 65 20.46 5.66 8.38
N THR A 66 19.64 6.71 8.31
CA THR A 66 19.78 7.89 9.16
C THR A 66 19.53 7.58 10.63
N LEU A 67 18.44 6.85 10.93
CA LEU A 67 18.12 6.48 12.30
C LEU A 67 19.20 5.57 12.91
N LEU A 68 19.74 4.61 12.15
CA LEU A 68 20.85 3.77 12.61
C LEU A 68 22.09 4.62 12.94
N ASP A 69 22.42 5.58 12.07
CA ASP A 69 23.57 6.46 12.26
C ASP A 69 23.38 7.39 13.47
N LEU A 70 22.21 8.02 13.61
CA LEU A 70 21.89 8.91 14.73
C LEU A 70 21.91 8.19 16.08
N THR A 71 21.46 6.95 16.14
CA THR A 71 21.34 6.17 17.39
C THR A 71 22.55 5.29 17.67
N GLY A 72 23.55 5.25 16.79
CA GLY A 72 24.68 4.30 16.88
C GLY A 72 24.25 2.84 16.68
N GLY A 73 23.09 2.61 16.09
CA GLY A 73 22.55 1.29 15.78
C GLY A 73 23.40 0.56 14.73
N LYS A 74 23.42 -0.77 14.81
CA LYS A 74 24.10 -1.59 13.80
C LYS A 74 23.12 -2.05 12.74
N ASN A 75 23.54 -2.03 11.48
CA ASN A 75 22.80 -2.65 10.39
C ASN A 75 22.77 -4.18 10.60
N PRO A 76 21.61 -4.78 10.96
CA PRO A 76 21.54 -6.20 11.21
C PRO A 76 21.79 -6.96 9.90
N LYS A 77 22.64 -7.97 9.94
CA LYS A 77 22.94 -8.85 8.79
C LYS A 77 23.54 -8.16 7.55
N GLY A 78 24.04 -6.93 7.67
CA GLY A 78 24.69 -6.24 6.54
C GLY A 78 23.78 -5.94 5.35
N TYR A 79 22.50 -5.65 5.59
CA TYR A 79 21.59 -5.25 4.50
C TYR A 79 22.14 -4.04 3.74
N LYS A 80 22.11 -4.12 2.41
CA LYS A 80 22.40 -2.97 1.54
C LYS A 80 21.17 -2.06 1.54
N PHE A 81 21.31 -0.83 1.99
CA PHE A 81 20.28 0.19 1.87
C PHE A 81 20.38 0.88 0.51
N ASP A 82 19.23 1.17 -0.10
CA ASP A 82 19.15 2.04 -1.29
C ASP A 82 19.35 3.52 -0.92
N GLY A 83 19.05 3.86 0.32
CA GLY A 83 19.23 5.19 0.90
C GLY A 83 20.59 5.38 1.58
N VAL A 84 20.84 6.61 1.95
CA VAL A 84 22.05 7.03 2.69
C VAL A 84 21.64 7.80 3.94
N SER A 85 22.51 7.81 4.98
CA SER A 85 22.29 8.66 6.16
C SER A 85 22.35 10.14 5.76
N ILE A 86 21.31 10.89 6.13
CA ILE A 86 21.26 12.36 5.98
C ILE A 86 21.75 13.09 7.23
N ARG A 87 22.37 12.39 8.20
CA ARG A 87 22.86 12.97 9.46
C ARG A 87 23.67 14.22 9.21
N LYS A 88 24.64 14.19 8.27
CA LYS A 88 25.49 15.33 7.96
C LYS A 88 24.70 16.58 7.58
N VAL A 89 23.65 16.46 6.75
CA VAL A 89 22.83 17.62 6.37
C VAL A 89 21.88 18.06 7.48
N LEU A 90 21.60 17.22 8.46
CA LEU A 90 20.83 17.58 9.64
C LEU A 90 21.67 18.34 10.68
N GLU A 91 22.89 17.92 10.92
CA GLU A 91 23.78 18.46 11.95
C GLU A 91 24.56 19.69 11.47
N ASP A 92 25.00 19.72 10.22
CA ASP A 92 25.90 20.75 9.68
C ASP A 92 25.11 21.97 9.17
N ASP A 93 25.55 23.18 9.50
CA ASP A 93 24.95 24.46 9.08
C ASP A 93 25.57 25.02 7.80
N GLY A 94 26.58 24.37 7.24
CA GLY A 94 27.29 24.77 6.04
C GLY A 94 26.85 24.02 4.78
N ASP A 95 27.55 24.30 3.68
CA ASP A 95 27.43 23.53 2.45
C ASP A 95 28.02 22.14 2.65
N VAL A 96 27.17 21.18 2.92
CA VAL A 96 27.57 19.79 2.97
C VAL A 96 27.86 19.32 1.55
N ASN A 97 29.05 18.79 1.29
CA ASN A 97 29.35 18.11 0.04
C ASN A 97 28.46 16.87 -0.10
N TRP A 98 27.25 17.08 -0.65
CA TRP A 98 26.25 16.04 -0.80
C TRP A 98 26.41 15.33 -2.15
N PRO A 99 26.40 14.01 -2.20
CA PRO A 99 26.57 13.30 -3.46
C PRO A 99 25.46 13.65 -4.46
N ASP A 100 25.85 13.84 -5.72
CA ASP A 100 24.92 13.98 -6.82
C ASP A 100 24.29 12.61 -7.10
N ARG A 101 23.12 12.38 -6.53
CA ARG A 101 22.40 11.11 -6.62
C ARG A 101 21.06 11.25 -7.31
N MET A 102 20.56 10.14 -7.79
CA MET A 102 19.22 10.03 -8.33
C MET A 102 18.37 9.08 -7.47
N LEU A 103 17.08 9.37 -7.44
CA LEU A 103 16.07 8.61 -6.70
C LEU A 103 14.84 8.42 -7.59
N VAL A 104 14.09 7.35 -7.36
CA VAL A 104 12.88 7.05 -8.11
C VAL A 104 11.66 7.05 -7.22
N THR A 105 10.58 7.67 -7.69
CA THR A 105 9.23 7.45 -7.20
C THR A 105 8.42 6.82 -8.32
N ASP A 106 7.81 5.69 -8.04
CA ASP A 106 7.04 4.91 -9.00
C ASP A 106 5.70 4.49 -8.40
N SER A 107 4.59 4.66 -9.13
CA SER A 107 3.25 4.33 -8.65
C SER A 107 2.58 3.33 -9.57
N GLN A 108 2.77 2.05 -9.31
CA GLN A 108 2.26 0.99 -10.18
C GLN A 108 0.74 0.80 -10.01
N ARG A 109 0.25 0.36 -8.87
CA ARG A 109 -1.17 0.03 -8.62
C ARG A 109 -1.79 -0.85 -9.72
N VAL A 110 -1.00 -1.79 -10.23
CA VAL A 110 -1.36 -2.76 -11.25
C VAL A 110 -0.81 -4.11 -10.83
N LYS A 111 -1.37 -5.20 -11.35
CA LYS A 111 -0.90 -6.56 -11.03
C LYS A 111 0.51 -6.77 -11.55
N ASP A 112 0.71 -6.46 -12.82
CA ASP A 112 2.00 -6.63 -13.49
C ASP A 112 2.64 -5.24 -13.66
N ALA A 113 3.85 -5.06 -13.15
CA ALA A 113 4.55 -3.79 -13.18
C ALA A 113 4.81 -3.33 -14.63
N ILE A 114 4.59 -2.05 -14.90
CA ILE A 114 4.76 -1.46 -16.22
C ILE A 114 5.85 -0.41 -16.15
N LYS A 115 6.94 -0.63 -16.90
CA LYS A 115 8.08 0.28 -16.95
C LYS A 115 7.66 1.71 -17.32
N TRP A 116 8.18 2.69 -16.61
CA TRP A 116 7.89 4.12 -16.78
C TRP A 116 6.45 4.55 -16.49
N ARG A 117 5.62 3.67 -15.95
CA ARG A 117 4.25 4.03 -15.61
C ARG A 117 4.22 4.88 -14.34
N LYS A 118 3.68 6.10 -14.44
CA LYS A 118 3.55 7.05 -13.32
C LYS A 118 4.82 7.16 -12.47
N SER A 119 5.93 7.32 -13.15
CA SER A 119 7.25 7.37 -12.57
C SER A 119 7.84 8.78 -12.59
N SER A 120 8.66 9.08 -11.60
CA SER A 120 9.48 10.28 -11.54
C SER A 120 10.90 9.90 -11.11
N VAL A 121 11.89 10.23 -11.93
CA VAL A 121 13.29 10.22 -11.52
C VAL A 121 13.63 11.60 -10.98
N MET A 122 14.23 11.64 -9.82
CA MET A 122 14.60 12.87 -9.12
C MET A 122 16.12 12.99 -9.04
N ARG A 123 16.66 14.15 -9.38
CA ARG A 123 18.07 14.50 -9.21
C ARG A 123 18.15 15.95 -8.79
N GLN A 124 18.44 16.21 -7.51
CA GLN A 124 18.43 17.57 -6.95
C GLN A 124 17.20 18.37 -7.43
N GLY A 125 17.40 19.47 -8.16
CA GLY A 125 16.31 20.28 -8.72
C GLY A 125 15.61 19.71 -9.96
N TRP A 126 16.03 18.55 -10.49
CA TRP A 126 15.47 17.99 -11.70
C TRP A 126 14.45 16.88 -11.44
N ARG A 127 13.40 16.83 -12.26
CA ARG A 127 12.38 15.77 -12.26
C ARG A 127 12.14 15.31 -13.69
N LEU A 128 12.46 14.04 -13.99
CA LEU A 128 12.07 13.39 -15.25
C LEU A 128 10.83 12.56 -15.00
N VAL A 129 9.72 12.95 -15.59
CA VAL A 129 8.39 12.33 -15.39
C VAL A 129 8.00 11.50 -16.60
N ASN A 130 7.57 10.26 -16.35
CA ASN A 130 7.07 9.32 -17.37
C ASN A 130 8.02 9.20 -18.58
N GLN A 131 9.34 9.24 -18.36
CA GLN A 131 10.37 9.18 -19.40
C GLN A 131 10.47 10.41 -20.32
N LYS A 132 9.49 11.30 -20.36
CA LYS A 132 9.28 12.28 -21.45
C LYS A 132 9.33 13.72 -21.00
N GLU A 133 8.95 14.03 -19.80
CA GLU A 133 8.81 15.40 -19.33
C GLU A 133 9.92 15.72 -18.33
N LEU A 134 10.71 16.76 -18.59
CA LEU A 134 11.76 17.22 -17.70
C LEU A 134 11.41 18.58 -17.11
N TYR A 135 11.51 18.69 -15.79
CA TYR A 135 11.23 19.92 -15.05
C TYR A 135 12.39 20.31 -14.14
N ASN A 136 12.67 21.61 -14.06
CA ASN A 136 13.58 22.18 -13.06
C ASN A 136 12.74 22.82 -11.94
N ILE A 137 12.52 22.10 -10.84
CA ILE A 137 11.62 22.52 -9.75
C ILE A 137 12.17 23.70 -8.93
N LEU A 138 13.46 24.04 -9.05
CA LEU A 138 14.02 25.25 -8.43
C LEU A 138 13.56 26.52 -9.13
N LYS A 139 13.29 26.42 -10.45
CA LYS A 139 12.81 27.52 -11.28
C LYS A 139 11.31 27.43 -11.58
N ASP A 140 10.77 26.23 -11.58
CA ASP A 140 9.38 25.91 -11.89
C ASP A 140 8.85 24.85 -10.89
N PRO A 141 8.59 25.24 -9.63
CA PRO A 141 8.09 24.32 -8.61
C PRO A 141 6.71 23.74 -8.95
N GLY A 142 5.95 24.40 -9.81
CA GLY A 142 4.65 23.96 -10.30
C GLY A 142 4.72 22.95 -11.45
N GLN A 143 5.91 22.63 -11.96
CA GLN A 143 6.12 21.71 -13.10
C GLN A 143 5.19 22.04 -14.29
N THR A 144 5.20 23.31 -14.68
CA THR A 144 4.36 23.86 -15.75
C THR A 144 5.05 23.88 -17.10
N LYS A 145 6.40 23.98 -17.09
CA LYS A 145 7.21 24.14 -18.28
C LYS A 145 8.12 22.92 -18.51
N ASN A 146 7.73 22.05 -19.44
CA ASN A 146 8.57 20.94 -19.88
C ASN A 146 9.80 21.46 -20.66
N VAL A 147 11.00 21.19 -20.16
CA VAL A 147 12.28 21.60 -20.76
C VAL A 147 13.11 20.44 -21.31
N ALA A 148 12.49 19.28 -21.56
CA ALA A 148 13.18 18.07 -22.00
C ALA A 148 13.95 18.29 -23.32
N SER A 149 13.34 18.94 -24.31
CA SER A 149 13.98 19.23 -25.61
C SER A 149 15.19 20.15 -25.52
N GLN A 150 15.28 20.98 -24.46
CA GLN A 150 16.38 21.90 -24.22
C GLN A 150 17.52 21.28 -23.40
N ASN A 151 17.29 20.08 -22.82
CA ASN A 151 18.23 19.39 -21.93
C ASN A 151 18.31 17.90 -22.24
N PRO A 152 18.64 17.50 -23.48
CA PRO A 152 18.63 16.09 -23.90
C PRO A 152 19.61 15.23 -23.10
N ASP A 153 20.79 15.74 -22.74
CA ASP A 153 21.79 14.99 -21.97
C ASP A 153 21.29 14.70 -20.54
N GLN A 154 20.58 15.65 -19.90
CA GLN A 154 19.99 15.45 -18.60
C GLN A 154 18.89 14.38 -18.67
N VAL A 155 18.06 14.40 -19.71
CA VAL A 155 17.03 13.39 -19.96
C VAL A 155 17.69 12.01 -20.12
N ALA A 156 18.67 11.88 -21.00
CA ALA A 156 19.37 10.62 -21.27
C ALA A 156 20.02 10.05 -20.02
N LYS A 157 20.69 10.89 -19.20
CA LYS A 157 21.31 10.48 -17.95
C LYS A 157 20.26 9.93 -16.95
N MET A 158 19.12 10.59 -16.81
CA MET A 158 18.05 10.16 -15.91
C MET A 158 17.31 8.92 -16.43
N GLN A 159 17.15 8.77 -17.74
CA GLN A 159 16.60 7.56 -18.35
C GLN A 159 17.50 6.36 -18.11
N THR A 160 18.81 6.50 -18.33
CA THR A 160 19.78 5.43 -18.07
C THR A 160 19.74 4.97 -16.62
N PHE A 161 19.67 5.92 -15.68
CA PHE A 161 19.54 5.57 -14.25
C PHE A 161 18.27 4.78 -13.96
N TYR A 162 17.12 5.21 -14.47
CA TYR A 162 15.86 4.49 -14.27
C TYR A 162 15.90 3.10 -14.88
N ASP A 163 16.46 2.96 -16.06
CA ASP A 163 16.56 1.68 -16.75
C ASP A 163 17.41 0.67 -15.98
N GLN A 164 18.51 1.13 -15.35
CA GLN A 164 19.35 0.30 -14.48
C GLN A 164 18.58 -0.08 -13.20
N TRP A 165 17.96 0.89 -12.54
CA TRP A 165 17.13 0.65 -11.34
C TRP A 165 15.99 -0.33 -11.63
N TRP A 166 15.31 -0.20 -12.76
CA TRP A 166 14.25 -1.12 -13.17
C TRP A 166 14.78 -2.54 -13.40
N ALA A 167 15.91 -2.68 -14.10
CA ALA A 167 16.52 -3.97 -14.37
C ALA A 167 16.96 -4.72 -13.11
N GLU A 168 17.34 -4.00 -12.04
CA GLU A 168 17.63 -4.61 -10.73
C GLU A 168 16.37 -5.19 -10.06
N LEU A 169 15.20 -4.56 -10.27
CA LEU A 169 13.94 -4.96 -9.64
C LEU A 169 13.16 -6.00 -10.45
N GLU A 170 13.25 -5.95 -11.78
CA GLU A 170 12.43 -6.75 -12.70
C GLU A 170 12.45 -8.25 -12.39
N PRO A 171 13.59 -8.89 -12.01
CA PRO A 171 13.62 -10.30 -11.65
C PRO A 171 12.70 -10.66 -10.45
N THR A 172 12.37 -9.69 -9.59
CA THR A 172 11.54 -9.91 -8.40
C THR A 172 10.04 -9.77 -8.69
N PHE A 173 9.63 -9.23 -9.83
CA PHE A 173 8.22 -8.94 -10.12
C PHE A 173 7.33 -10.18 -10.24
N ALA A 174 7.91 -11.32 -10.58
CA ALA A 174 7.19 -12.60 -10.59
C ALA A 174 7.05 -13.24 -9.21
N GLU A 175 7.75 -12.71 -8.20
CA GLU A 175 7.68 -13.24 -6.85
C GLU A 175 6.38 -12.83 -6.17
N THR A 176 5.71 -13.81 -5.57
CA THR A 176 4.54 -13.59 -4.74
C THR A 176 4.92 -13.77 -3.28
N THR A 177 4.65 -12.76 -2.45
CA THR A 177 4.80 -12.88 -1.00
C THR A 177 3.59 -13.63 -0.45
N GLU A 178 3.81 -14.86 0.00
CA GLU A 178 2.76 -15.67 0.61
C GLU A 178 2.59 -15.32 2.09
N LEU A 179 1.34 -15.39 2.56
CA LEU A 179 0.97 -15.29 3.97
C LEU A 179 1.21 -16.64 4.65
N HIS A 180 2.10 -16.68 5.62
CA HIS A 180 2.47 -17.92 6.30
C HIS A 180 1.40 -18.34 7.30
N VAL A 181 0.96 -19.61 7.22
CA VAL A 181 0.01 -20.22 8.16
C VAL A 181 0.57 -21.52 8.71
N GLY A 182 0.19 -21.87 9.93
CA GLY A 182 0.63 -23.11 10.58
C GLY A 182 2.00 -23.01 11.26
N HIS A 183 2.42 -21.81 11.65
CA HIS A 183 3.60 -21.62 12.51
C HIS A 183 3.23 -21.94 13.97
N LYS A 184 4.11 -22.64 14.70
CA LYS A 184 3.86 -23.06 16.09
C LYS A 184 3.62 -21.88 17.04
N ASP A 185 4.35 -20.77 16.87
CA ASP A 185 4.26 -19.59 17.72
C ASP A 185 3.18 -18.59 17.25
N HIS A 186 2.60 -18.81 16.08
CA HIS A 186 1.53 -18.02 15.48
C HIS A 186 0.46 -18.94 14.90
N PRO A 187 -0.29 -19.68 15.75
CA PRO A 187 -1.26 -20.65 15.29
C PRO A 187 -2.52 -20.04 14.68
N VAL A 188 -2.74 -18.73 14.89
CA VAL A 188 -3.88 -17.98 14.38
C VAL A 188 -3.39 -16.86 13.46
N VAL A 189 -3.92 -16.79 12.24
CA VAL A 189 -3.59 -15.77 11.25
C VAL A 189 -4.86 -15.12 10.74
N SER A 190 -4.95 -13.79 10.85
CA SER A 190 -6.06 -12.99 10.32
C SER A 190 -5.70 -12.45 8.95
N LEU A 191 -6.61 -12.60 8.00
CA LEU A 191 -6.46 -12.18 6.61
C LEU A 191 -7.50 -11.12 6.27
N THR A 192 -7.10 -10.16 5.44
CA THR A 192 -8.01 -9.13 4.92
C THR A 192 -8.02 -9.14 3.39
N SER A 193 -9.10 -8.62 2.81
CA SER A 193 -9.21 -8.49 1.35
C SER A 193 -8.17 -7.56 0.73
N HIS A 194 -7.46 -6.74 1.52
CA HIS A 194 -6.36 -5.90 1.02
C HIS A 194 -5.14 -6.72 0.58
N ASP A 195 -5.03 -7.96 1.05
CA ASP A 195 -3.94 -8.88 0.66
C ASP A 195 -4.32 -9.77 -0.52
N TRP A 196 -5.48 -9.54 -1.18
CA TRP A 196 -5.86 -10.31 -2.35
C TRP A 196 -4.96 -10.04 -3.54
N ILE A 197 -4.58 -11.11 -4.19
CA ILE A 197 -3.97 -11.10 -5.51
C ILE A 197 -5.07 -11.37 -6.54
N GLY A 198 -5.09 -10.59 -7.62
CA GLY A 198 -6.15 -10.65 -8.63
C GLY A 198 -7.50 -10.13 -8.11
N GLY A 199 -8.43 -9.93 -9.02
CA GLY A 199 -9.75 -9.42 -8.72
C GLY A 199 -9.79 -7.98 -8.21
N PRO A 200 -10.95 -7.36 -8.17
CA PRO A 200 -11.12 -6.03 -7.62
C PRO A 200 -11.15 -6.08 -6.09
N THR A 201 -10.21 -5.41 -5.46
CA THR A 201 -10.10 -5.28 -4.01
C THR A 201 -10.98 -4.16 -3.46
N PRO A 202 -11.72 -4.34 -2.36
CA PRO A 202 -12.42 -3.25 -1.69
C PRO A 202 -11.41 -2.33 -0.98
N TRP A 203 -11.29 -1.09 -1.46
CA TRP A 203 -10.27 -0.14 -1.01
C TRP A 203 -10.62 0.68 0.24
N ASN A 204 -11.88 0.73 0.62
CA ASN A 204 -12.36 1.60 1.69
C ASN A 204 -13.68 1.12 2.28
N GLN A 205 -14.12 1.75 3.36
CA GLN A 205 -15.38 1.41 4.03
C GLN A 205 -16.61 1.47 3.10
N GLY A 206 -16.65 2.39 2.15
CA GLY A 206 -17.75 2.48 1.19
C GLY A 206 -17.87 1.24 0.33
N HIS A 207 -16.73 0.67 -0.10
CA HIS A 207 -16.70 -0.61 -0.82
C HIS A 207 -17.17 -1.77 0.08
N ASN A 208 -16.72 -1.83 1.32
CA ASN A 208 -17.16 -2.87 2.26
C ASN A 208 -18.65 -2.74 2.62
N ARG A 209 -19.16 -1.51 2.71
CA ARG A 209 -20.57 -1.23 3.01
C ARG A 209 -21.50 -1.50 1.83
N SER A 210 -20.98 -1.44 0.60
CA SER A 210 -21.70 -1.81 -0.63
C SER A 210 -21.48 -3.28 -0.96
N LYS A 211 -22.04 -3.73 -2.08
CA LYS A 211 -21.79 -5.07 -2.66
C LYS A 211 -20.61 -5.01 -3.66
N TYR A 212 -19.59 -4.26 -3.38
CA TYR A 212 -18.44 -4.13 -4.28
C TYR A 212 -17.70 -5.48 -4.46
N PRO A 213 -17.32 -5.88 -5.67
CA PRO A 213 -17.40 -5.12 -6.93
C PRO A 213 -18.69 -5.40 -7.74
N LEU A 214 -19.65 -6.08 -7.14
CA LEU A 214 -20.86 -6.51 -7.84
C LEU A 214 -21.68 -5.31 -8.33
N LYS A 215 -22.22 -5.43 -9.53
CA LYS A 215 -23.09 -4.43 -10.12
C LYS A 215 -24.50 -4.99 -10.23
N LYS A 216 -25.50 -4.18 -9.86
CA LYS A 216 -26.91 -4.57 -9.99
C LYS A 216 -27.20 -5.04 -11.42
N GLY A 217 -27.85 -6.19 -11.54
CA GLY A 217 -28.22 -6.80 -12.83
C GLY A 217 -27.10 -7.48 -13.60
N LYS A 218 -25.90 -7.63 -13.01
CA LYS A 218 -24.79 -8.38 -13.61
C LYS A 218 -24.35 -9.49 -12.68
N SER A 219 -24.33 -10.70 -13.18
CA SER A 219 -23.71 -11.83 -12.49
C SER A 219 -22.18 -11.70 -12.53
N ALA A 220 -21.51 -11.97 -11.42
CA ALA A 220 -20.07 -11.92 -11.33
C ALA A 220 -19.51 -13.13 -10.56
N LYS A 221 -18.28 -13.52 -10.91
CA LYS A 221 -17.49 -14.49 -10.16
C LYS A 221 -16.44 -13.77 -9.32
N HIS A 222 -16.14 -14.35 -8.16
CA HIS A 222 -15.04 -13.88 -7.36
C HIS A 222 -13.71 -14.40 -7.90
N GLU A 223 -12.76 -13.52 -8.14
CA GLU A 223 -11.46 -13.83 -8.76
C GLU A 223 -10.27 -13.55 -7.84
N GLY A 224 -10.47 -12.83 -6.72
CA GLY A 224 -9.39 -12.54 -5.76
C GLY A 224 -9.04 -13.76 -4.90
N HIS A 225 -7.78 -13.89 -4.51
CA HIS A 225 -7.32 -14.96 -3.62
C HIS A 225 -6.22 -14.46 -2.68
N TRP A 226 -6.09 -15.10 -1.53
CA TRP A 226 -4.91 -15.00 -0.67
C TRP A 226 -3.89 -16.05 -1.07
N ALA A 227 -2.65 -15.63 -1.34
CA ALA A 227 -1.53 -16.53 -1.52
C ALA A 227 -1.04 -17.00 -0.15
N LEU A 228 -1.18 -18.29 0.14
CA LEU A 228 -0.77 -18.87 1.42
C LEU A 228 0.46 -19.74 1.26
N LYS A 229 1.32 -19.75 2.29
CA LYS A 229 2.35 -20.75 2.51
C LYS A 229 2.03 -21.52 3.78
N VAL A 230 1.50 -22.73 3.61
CA VAL A 230 1.24 -23.66 4.70
C VAL A 230 2.56 -24.25 5.18
N LEU A 231 2.95 -23.98 6.41
CA LEU A 231 4.24 -24.41 6.98
C LEU A 231 4.23 -25.86 7.48
N LYS A 232 3.05 -26.36 7.89
CA LYS A 232 2.87 -27.72 8.41
C LYS A 232 1.60 -28.35 7.84
N THR A 233 1.70 -29.58 7.34
CA THR A 233 0.52 -30.37 6.97
C THR A 233 -0.31 -30.67 8.22
N GLY A 234 -1.62 -30.41 8.16
CA GLY A 234 -2.51 -30.58 9.30
C GLY A 234 -3.94 -30.22 9.00
N THR A 235 -4.77 -30.27 10.04
CA THR A 235 -6.15 -29.77 10.02
C THR A 235 -6.17 -28.29 10.38
N TYR A 236 -6.90 -27.51 9.60
CA TYR A 236 -7.06 -26.09 9.79
C TYR A 236 -8.52 -25.71 9.88
N GLN A 237 -8.85 -24.85 10.82
CA GLN A 237 -10.13 -24.16 10.88
C GLN A 237 -9.99 -22.86 10.11
N ILE A 238 -10.90 -22.60 9.17
CA ILE A 238 -10.95 -21.37 8.36
C ILE A 238 -12.30 -20.72 8.61
N GLU A 239 -12.29 -19.60 9.28
CA GLU A 239 -13.46 -18.75 9.52
C GLU A 239 -13.51 -17.67 8.45
N VAL A 240 -14.63 -17.50 7.77
CA VAL A 240 -14.82 -16.46 6.76
C VAL A 240 -15.91 -15.51 7.16
N MET A 241 -15.66 -14.21 6.93
CA MET A 241 -16.50 -13.12 7.39
C MET A 241 -16.63 -12.05 6.31
N ARG A 242 -17.73 -11.30 6.37
CA ARG A 242 -17.88 -10.08 5.59
C ARG A 242 -17.37 -8.84 6.34
N TRP A 243 -17.64 -8.77 7.62
CA TRP A 243 -17.23 -7.69 8.51
C TRP A 243 -16.05 -8.13 9.36
N PRO A 244 -15.18 -7.21 9.80
CA PRO A 244 -14.10 -7.58 10.71
C PRO A 244 -14.68 -8.13 12.03
N ALA A 245 -13.98 -9.07 12.64
CA ALA A 245 -14.47 -9.78 13.84
C ALA A 245 -14.85 -8.82 14.99
N GLU A 246 -14.09 -7.73 15.14
CA GLU A 246 -14.26 -6.71 16.17
C GLU A 246 -15.58 -5.96 16.05
N SER A 247 -16.16 -5.92 14.85
CA SER A 247 -17.45 -5.27 14.62
C SER A 247 -18.61 -6.02 15.29
N GLY A 248 -18.44 -7.31 15.52
CA GLY A 248 -19.50 -8.19 16.03
C GLY A 248 -20.69 -8.36 15.10
N LYS A 249 -20.60 -7.92 13.85
CA LYS A 249 -21.71 -7.85 12.89
C LYS A 249 -21.96 -9.15 12.17
N ALA A 250 -23.24 -9.46 11.91
CA ALA A 250 -23.61 -10.62 11.11
C ALA A 250 -23.31 -10.39 9.60
N ILE A 251 -23.02 -11.46 8.87
CA ILE A 251 -22.67 -11.43 7.44
C ILE A 251 -23.71 -10.66 6.61
N ASN A 252 -24.98 -10.85 6.87
CA ASN A 252 -26.09 -10.22 6.18
C ASN A 252 -26.63 -8.93 6.88
N GLU A 253 -25.98 -8.50 7.95
CA GLU A 253 -26.43 -7.32 8.69
C GLU A 253 -26.24 -6.05 7.88
N GLU A 254 -27.23 -5.19 7.92
CA GLU A 254 -27.15 -3.83 7.42
C GLU A 254 -26.49 -2.94 8.48
N LEU A 255 -25.65 -2.02 8.04
CA LEU A 255 -25.06 -1.03 8.95
C LEU A 255 -25.73 0.31 8.75
N VAL A 256 -26.13 0.93 9.85
CA VAL A 256 -26.56 2.33 9.81
C VAL A 256 -25.42 3.25 9.36
N ALA A 257 -25.76 4.39 8.80
CA ALA A 257 -24.80 5.42 8.50
C ALA A 257 -24.06 5.82 9.79
N GLY A 258 -22.75 6.01 9.72
CA GLY A 258 -21.98 6.58 10.83
C GLY A 258 -22.29 8.07 11.00
N ALA A 259 -21.96 8.62 12.17
CA ALA A 259 -22.09 10.05 12.44
C ALA A 259 -21.23 10.88 11.46
N ASP A 260 -21.63 12.12 11.25
CA ASP A 260 -20.87 13.08 10.46
C ASP A 260 -19.46 13.28 11.00
N VAL A 261 -18.54 13.59 10.09
CA VAL A 261 -17.16 13.93 10.42
C VAL A 261 -17.01 15.45 10.26
N PRO A 262 -16.69 16.19 11.32
CA PRO A 262 -16.48 17.63 11.21
C PRO A 262 -15.44 17.96 10.15
N GLY A 263 -15.75 18.91 9.27
CA GLY A 263 -14.87 19.33 8.17
C GLY A 263 -14.81 18.38 6.96
N GLU A 264 -15.58 17.27 6.94
CA GLU A 264 -15.60 16.33 5.83
C GLU A 264 -17.01 16.18 5.25
N SER A 265 -17.16 16.52 3.97
CA SER A 265 -18.46 16.47 3.27
C SER A 265 -18.85 15.09 2.78
N LYS A 266 -17.90 14.13 2.72
CA LYS A 266 -18.09 12.79 2.11
C LYS A 266 -17.34 11.69 2.88
N ALA A 267 -17.61 11.56 4.18
CA ALA A 267 -17.04 10.46 4.95
C ALA A 267 -17.58 9.11 4.46
N PHE A 268 -16.69 8.14 4.19
CA PHE A 268 -17.10 6.79 3.74
C PHE A 268 -18.04 6.11 4.74
N ARG A 269 -17.94 6.42 6.02
CA ARG A 269 -18.81 5.88 7.07
C ARG A 269 -20.25 6.42 6.99
N ALA A 270 -20.48 7.52 6.28
CA ALA A 270 -21.82 8.07 6.08
C ALA A 270 -22.69 7.20 5.15
N GLN A 271 -22.09 6.23 4.44
CA GLN A 271 -22.84 5.30 3.63
C GLN A 271 -23.49 4.21 4.50
N VAL A 272 -24.75 3.89 4.21
CA VAL A 272 -25.44 2.73 4.80
C VAL A 272 -24.77 1.44 4.34
N GLY A 273 -24.55 0.50 5.24
CA GLY A 273 -24.07 -0.83 4.90
C GLY A 273 -25.22 -1.71 4.43
N GLN A 274 -25.17 -2.14 3.17
CA GLN A 274 -26.23 -2.96 2.55
C GLN A 274 -26.12 -4.43 2.99
N SER A 275 -27.26 -5.10 3.20
CA SER A 275 -27.29 -6.55 3.28
C SER A 275 -26.85 -7.17 1.94
N ILE A 276 -26.04 -8.22 2.00
CA ILE A 276 -25.60 -8.95 0.78
C ILE A 276 -26.53 -10.09 0.40
N GLY A 277 -27.41 -10.52 1.30
CA GLY A 277 -28.33 -11.63 1.06
C GLY A 277 -27.61 -12.96 0.81
N ALA A 278 -26.47 -13.16 1.46
CA ALA A 278 -25.68 -14.40 1.34
C ALA A 278 -26.49 -15.59 1.87
N LYS A 279 -26.63 -16.65 1.07
CA LYS A 279 -27.31 -17.90 1.44
C LYS A 279 -26.32 -18.96 1.93
N SER A 280 -25.12 -18.97 1.36
CA SER A 280 -24.05 -19.89 1.71
C SER A 280 -22.69 -19.28 1.44
N ALA A 281 -21.64 -19.89 1.98
CA ALA A 281 -20.26 -19.59 1.65
C ALA A 281 -19.58 -20.86 1.12
N THR A 282 -18.69 -20.70 0.15
CA THR A 282 -17.88 -21.79 -0.40
C THR A 282 -16.41 -21.56 -0.09
N LEU A 283 -15.76 -22.58 0.43
CA LEU A 283 -14.30 -22.63 0.55
C LEU A 283 -13.72 -23.09 -0.78
N ARG A 284 -13.02 -22.18 -1.47
CA ARG A 284 -12.29 -22.50 -2.70
C ARG A 284 -10.79 -22.50 -2.41
N LEU A 285 -10.10 -23.55 -2.82
CA LEU A 285 -8.65 -23.72 -2.67
C LEU A 285 -8.05 -24.13 -4.01
N ASN A 286 -7.01 -23.43 -4.47
CA ASN A 286 -6.34 -23.70 -5.75
C ASN A 286 -7.33 -23.80 -6.92
N GLY A 287 -8.32 -22.91 -6.97
CA GLY A 287 -9.38 -22.90 -7.98
C GLY A 287 -10.48 -23.95 -7.80
N VAL A 288 -10.36 -24.89 -6.85
CA VAL A 288 -11.32 -25.97 -6.62
C VAL A 288 -12.25 -25.64 -5.46
N ASN A 289 -13.57 -25.76 -5.65
CA ASN A 289 -14.56 -25.64 -4.59
C ASN A 289 -14.53 -26.91 -3.73
N LEU A 290 -14.13 -26.80 -2.47
CA LEU A 290 -13.99 -27.92 -1.56
C LEU A 290 -15.25 -28.19 -0.74
N LEU A 291 -15.78 -27.16 -0.10
CA LEU A 291 -16.90 -27.25 0.84
C LEU A 291 -17.82 -26.04 0.67
N THR A 292 -19.11 -26.26 0.79
CA THR A 292 -20.11 -25.17 0.84
C THR A 292 -20.94 -25.34 2.10
N MET A 293 -21.08 -24.28 2.88
CA MET A 293 -21.80 -24.25 4.15
C MET A 293 -22.85 -23.14 4.12
N PRO A 294 -24.01 -23.34 4.77
CA PRO A 294 -25.05 -22.31 4.82
C PRO A 294 -24.60 -21.09 5.64
N VAL A 295 -25.13 -19.93 5.28
CA VAL A 295 -25.08 -18.72 6.11
C VAL A 295 -26.38 -18.65 6.90
N ASN A 296 -26.36 -19.11 8.14
CA ASN A 296 -27.51 -19.10 9.03
C ASN A 296 -27.90 -17.65 9.40
N SER A 297 -29.18 -17.46 9.81
CA SER A 297 -29.64 -16.16 10.30
C SER A 297 -28.78 -15.68 11.47
N GLY A 298 -28.34 -14.42 11.44
CA GLY A 298 -27.48 -13.84 12.47
C GLY A 298 -26.03 -14.34 12.48
N ALA A 299 -25.64 -15.22 11.56
CA ALA A 299 -24.26 -15.73 11.50
C ALA A 299 -23.25 -14.60 11.26
N LYS A 300 -22.27 -14.47 12.14
CA LYS A 300 -21.17 -13.50 12.04
C LYS A 300 -20.03 -14.05 11.16
N LYS A 301 -19.90 -15.37 11.10
CA LYS A 301 -18.89 -16.11 10.35
C LYS A 301 -19.44 -17.43 9.85
N VAL A 302 -18.82 -17.98 8.81
CA VAL A 302 -18.95 -19.38 8.41
C VAL A 302 -17.63 -20.07 8.71
N VAL A 303 -17.71 -21.27 9.31
CA VAL A 303 -16.54 -22.01 9.76
C VAL A 303 -16.37 -23.25 8.90
N PHE A 304 -15.20 -23.41 8.33
CA PHE A 304 -14.78 -24.59 7.59
C PHE A 304 -13.66 -25.30 8.35
N GLU A 305 -13.65 -26.62 8.29
CA GLU A 305 -12.53 -27.44 8.72
C GLU A 305 -12.01 -28.21 7.51
N THR A 306 -10.72 -28.16 7.26
CA THR A 306 -10.11 -28.83 6.10
C THR A 306 -8.66 -29.19 6.37
N LYS A 307 -8.17 -30.20 5.65
CA LYS A 307 -6.75 -30.58 5.68
C LYS A 307 -5.98 -29.78 4.63
N LEU A 308 -4.94 -29.08 5.07
CA LEU A 308 -4.00 -28.42 4.17
C LEU A 308 -2.66 -29.15 4.20
N LYS A 309 -2.08 -29.37 3.03
CA LYS A 309 -0.71 -29.90 2.89
C LYS A 309 0.29 -28.75 3.01
N LYS A 310 1.48 -29.05 3.53
CA LYS A 310 2.62 -28.10 3.49
C LYS A 310 2.89 -27.67 2.04
N GLY A 311 3.06 -26.37 1.82
CA GLY A 311 3.32 -25.81 0.48
C GLY A 311 2.55 -24.53 0.21
N LYS A 312 2.55 -24.11 -1.05
CA LYS A 312 1.84 -22.92 -1.55
C LYS A 312 0.40 -23.28 -1.90
N HIS A 313 -0.52 -22.38 -1.56
CA HIS A 313 -1.95 -22.53 -1.85
C HIS A 313 -2.56 -21.17 -2.18
N GLU A 314 -3.61 -21.18 -2.99
CA GLU A 314 -4.49 -20.05 -3.26
C GLU A 314 -5.82 -20.26 -2.53
N LEU A 315 -6.11 -19.40 -1.54
CA LEU A 315 -7.37 -19.44 -0.79
C LEU A 315 -8.30 -18.34 -1.32
N SER A 316 -9.47 -18.73 -1.82
CA SER A 316 -10.42 -17.83 -2.50
C SER A 316 -11.86 -18.08 -2.06
N PRO A 317 -12.21 -17.95 -0.77
CA PRO A 317 -13.58 -18.19 -0.29
C PRO A 317 -14.52 -17.07 -0.73
N PHE A 318 -15.77 -17.43 -0.96
CA PHE A 318 -16.78 -16.48 -1.39
C PHE A 318 -18.18 -16.81 -0.86
N PHE A 319 -19.00 -15.78 -0.77
CA PHE A 319 -20.42 -15.91 -0.49
C PHE A 319 -21.23 -16.04 -1.79
N HIS A 320 -22.23 -16.93 -1.77
CA HIS A 320 -23.26 -16.97 -2.80
C HIS A 320 -24.31 -15.91 -2.48
N VAL A 321 -24.38 -14.90 -3.32
CA VAL A 321 -25.31 -13.77 -3.21
C VAL A 321 -26.18 -13.69 -4.46
N PRO A 322 -27.31 -12.93 -4.46
CA PRO A 322 -28.18 -12.84 -5.63
C PRO A 322 -27.48 -12.41 -6.93
N GLU A 323 -26.44 -11.60 -6.82
CA GLU A 323 -25.67 -11.09 -7.96
C GLU A 323 -24.49 -12.01 -8.38
N GLY A 324 -24.32 -13.17 -7.73
CA GLY A 324 -23.26 -14.14 -8.04
C GLY A 324 -22.34 -14.46 -6.85
N GLU A 325 -21.04 -14.41 -7.06
CA GLU A 325 -20.01 -14.69 -6.04
C GLU A 325 -19.44 -13.39 -5.49
N LEU A 326 -19.55 -13.18 -4.19
CA LEU A 326 -18.89 -12.09 -3.46
C LEU A 326 -17.78 -12.65 -2.58
N GLY A 327 -16.54 -12.23 -2.77
CA GLY A 327 -15.42 -12.65 -1.94
C GLY A 327 -15.62 -12.34 -0.45
N CYS A 328 -15.17 -13.25 0.41
CA CYS A 328 -15.16 -13.02 1.86
C CYS A 328 -14.06 -12.02 2.19
N TYR A 329 -14.40 -10.86 2.72
CA TYR A 329 -13.43 -9.78 2.94
C TYR A 329 -12.43 -10.07 4.06
N TYR A 330 -12.79 -10.94 4.99
CA TYR A 330 -11.96 -11.33 6.12
C TYR A 330 -11.96 -12.85 6.31
N ALA A 331 -10.82 -13.38 6.69
CA ALA A 331 -10.73 -14.77 7.14
C ALA A 331 -9.81 -14.89 8.35
N VAL A 332 -10.06 -15.88 9.19
CA VAL A 332 -9.17 -16.28 10.28
C VAL A 332 -8.84 -17.75 10.10
N ILE A 333 -7.55 -18.05 10.03
CA ILE A 333 -7.03 -19.41 9.87
C ILE A 333 -6.38 -19.84 11.17
N THR A 334 -6.86 -20.93 11.75
CA THR A 334 -6.35 -21.49 13.00
C THR A 334 -5.85 -22.92 12.75
N THR A 335 -4.63 -23.21 13.19
CA THR A 335 -4.08 -24.59 13.22
C THR A 335 -4.75 -25.38 14.35
N ARG A 336 -5.22 -26.58 14.03
CA ARG A 336 -5.81 -27.52 15.00
C ARG A 336 -4.83 -28.60 15.42
#